data_d24df94fb1f2f2d8d1ea41831961d4b4
#
_entry.id   d24df94fb1f2f2d8d1ea41831961d4b4
#
_cell.length_a   1.000
_cell.length_b   1.000
_cell.length_c   1.000
_cell.angle_alpha   90.00
_cell.angle_beta   90.00
_cell.angle_gamma   90.00
#
_symmetry.space_group_name_H-M   'P 1'
#
loop_
_entity.id
_entity.type
_entity.pdbx_description
1 polymer ?
#
loop_
_entity_poly.entity_id
_entity_poly.type
_entity_poly.pdbx_seq_one_letter_code
_entity_poly.pdbx_strand_id
1 'polypeptide(L)'
;MKSTAILFRALLVSSFLFAGCSEKATEEPASTAVATPSAEEIATQAITADLMRGYVRELSDDKHEGRGPGSRGDEAARRYLIGEMEKLGLEPAAADGSWEQYFELVGVTADQPADWTFTGSDNSLTLKQWDEFIVSSGVQAERAEATDAEIVFVGYAIEAPEYEWNDFKDQDLNGKVLMIMNNDPDWDPDLFAGETRLWYGRWDYKYLSAARQGAVGAIIIHTQPSAGYPFQVVQTSWTGEQFELAAGNEPRLQIEAWVTEDSARQLVGMAGLDLDALREAADNRDFEPVPLGITTSIGMDVTLNRVQSANILGLIPGSDPELRDEVVIYTAHHDHLGIGTPNDEGDVIYNGAMDNASGVAQVLAMAKALKGLPVAPRRSILFNLVGAEEQGLLGSLYYAGNPTFPPGKIAANLNYDGGNIWGHTHDVTYIGLGKSSIDTIVSGIAAEQGRVVKPDQFADRGYFYRSDQFSFAKIGVPAMYLDTGTDFVDRPPGWGKEQVDHYTDVNYHQPSDEYDDSWNFDGMISDAMLGFWAGLAIANADEMPQWNEGDEFEAARLEALEAVSE
;
A
#
# COMPACT_ATOMS: atom_id res chain seq x y z
N MET A 1 -22.16 -25.88 60.71
CA MET A 1 -21.66 -26.40 62.01
C MET A 1 -20.24 -25.95 62.19
N LYS A 2 -20.02 -25.24 63.37
CA LYS A 2 -18.75 -24.82 63.97
C LYS A 2 -17.92 -23.75 63.18
N SER A 3 -17.97 -22.45 63.37
CA SER A 3 -17.89 -21.58 64.61
C SER A 3 -16.65 -21.79 65.48
N THR A 4 -15.78 -20.79 65.52
CA THR A 4 -14.94 -20.34 66.64
C THR A 4 -14.15 -19.11 66.12
N ALA A 5 -14.37 -17.84 66.38
CA ALA A 5 -14.45 -17.05 67.60
C ALA A 5 -13.05 -16.69 68.22
N ILE A 6 -12.67 -15.41 68.05
CA ILE A 6 -12.19 -14.39 69.00
C ILE A 6 -10.86 -14.65 69.73
N LEU A 7 -9.92 -13.66 69.67
CA LEU A 7 -9.38 -13.05 70.90
C LEU A 7 -8.81 -11.64 70.69
N PHE A 8 -9.44 -10.68 71.37
CA PHE A 8 -8.96 -9.33 71.69
C PHE A 8 -7.80 -9.41 72.68
N ARG A 9 -6.79 -8.57 72.54
CA ARG A 9 -5.95 -8.09 73.66
C ARG A 9 -5.71 -6.59 73.54
N ALA A 10 -6.33 -5.87 74.43
CA ALA A 10 -6.02 -4.49 74.82
C ALA A 10 -4.84 -4.49 75.75
N LEU A 11 -3.94 -3.54 75.64
CA LEU A 11 -3.02 -3.16 76.70
C LEU A 11 -2.87 -1.64 76.76
N LEU A 12 -2.89 -1.20 78.01
CA LEU A 12 -3.06 0.12 78.57
C LEU A 12 -1.92 1.11 78.22
N VAL A 13 -2.34 2.32 78.23
CA VAL A 13 -1.77 3.66 78.42
C VAL A 13 -0.68 3.74 79.44
N SER A 14 0.39 4.49 79.15
CA SER A 14 1.17 5.25 80.15
C SER A 14 1.53 6.60 79.53
N SER A 15 0.95 7.64 80.11
CA SER A 15 1.21 9.03 79.80
C SER A 15 2.54 9.46 80.40
N PHE A 16 3.42 10.06 79.60
CA PHE A 16 4.50 10.92 80.11
C PHE A 16 4.40 12.30 79.48
N LEU A 17 4.10 13.28 80.28
CA LEU A 17 4.17 14.69 79.92
C LEU A 17 5.64 15.10 79.91
N PHE A 18 6.18 15.56 78.81
CA PHE A 18 7.34 16.43 78.73
C PHE A 18 6.99 17.71 78.01
N ALA A 19 7.08 18.81 78.70
CA ALA A 19 7.05 20.14 78.12
C ALA A 19 8.40 20.41 77.42
N GLY A 20 8.41 20.74 76.15
CA GLY A 20 9.62 21.10 75.44
C GLY A 20 9.30 22.03 74.28
N CYS A 21 9.90 23.15 74.27
CA CYS A 21 9.88 24.31 73.36
C CYS A 21 9.43 24.12 71.94
N SER A 22 8.52 24.96 71.53
CA SER A 22 8.09 25.21 70.16
C SER A 22 9.24 25.86 69.36
N GLU A 23 9.92 25.10 68.50
CA GLU A 23 10.60 25.61 67.32
C GLU A 23 9.64 25.53 66.16
N LYS A 24 9.35 26.71 65.57
CA LYS A 24 8.61 26.78 64.29
C LYS A 24 9.46 26.14 63.20
N ALA A 25 9.14 24.90 62.84
CA ALA A 25 9.57 24.34 61.56
C ALA A 25 8.97 25.16 60.44
N THR A 26 9.77 25.85 59.69
CA THR A 26 9.42 26.37 58.36
C THR A 26 9.14 25.18 57.45
N GLU A 27 7.89 24.92 57.13
CA GLU A 27 7.53 24.03 56.01
C GLU A 27 8.15 24.61 54.74
N GLU A 28 9.19 23.97 54.21
CA GLU A 28 9.57 24.14 52.82
C GLU A 28 8.36 23.73 51.96
N PRO A 29 8.00 24.54 50.93
CA PRO A 29 6.92 24.14 50.01
C PRO A 29 7.35 22.83 49.37
N ALA A 30 6.53 21.77 49.52
CA ALA A 30 6.68 20.53 48.82
C ALA A 30 6.81 20.83 47.34
N SER A 31 7.96 20.54 46.76
CA SER A 31 8.17 20.56 45.33
C SER A 31 7.15 19.60 44.74
N THR A 32 6.09 20.12 44.12
CA THR A 32 5.20 19.33 43.31
C THR A 32 6.02 18.86 42.11
N ALA A 33 6.59 17.66 42.21
CA ALA A 33 7.14 16.98 41.07
C ALA A 33 6.01 16.89 40.02
N VAL A 34 6.15 17.60 38.91
CA VAL A 34 5.24 17.47 37.77
C VAL A 34 5.37 16.01 37.34
N ALA A 35 4.26 15.27 37.41
CA ALA A 35 4.23 13.87 36.97
C ALA A 35 4.64 13.80 35.50
N THR A 36 5.54 12.89 35.15
CA THR A 36 5.88 12.62 33.74
C THR A 36 4.62 12.13 33.04
N PRO A 37 4.22 12.72 31.91
CA PRO A 37 3.02 12.30 31.20
C PRO A 37 3.12 10.83 30.75
N SER A 38 2.01 10.12 30.76
CA SER A 38 1.91 8.76 30.25
C SER A 38 2.04 8.73 28.72
N ALA A 39 2.32 7.55 28.16
CA ALA A 39 2.35 7.37 26.70
C ALA A 39 1.01 7.71 26.05
N GLU A 40 -0.11 7.40 26.74
CA GLU A 40 -1.46 7.75 26.28
C GLU A 40 -1.70 9.26 26.25
N GLU A 41 -1.31 9.98 27.28
CA GLU A 41 -1.42 11.44 27.31
C GLU A 41 -0.57 12.09 26.22
N ILE A 42 0.63 11.57 25.95
CA ILE A 42 1.52 12.05 24.89
C ILE A 42 0.91 11.79 23.52
N ALA A 43 0.42 10.56 23.27
CA ALA A 43 -0.20 10.20 22.02
C ALA A 43 -1.45 11.06 21.74
N THR A 44 -2.34 11.21 22.73
CA THR A 44 -3.54 12.04 22.63
C THR A 44 -3.23 13.51 22.33
N GLN A 45 -2.13 14.05 22.87
CA GLN A 45 -1.71 15.42 22.62
C GLN A 45 -1.00 15.59 21.26
N ALA A 46 -0.41 14.54 20.73
CA ALA A 46 0.34 14.57 19.47
C ALA A 46 -0.53 14.22 18.26
N ILE A 47 -1.38 13.20 18.37
CA ILE A 47 -2.23 12.68 17.30
C ILE A 47 -3.57 13.43 17.36
N THR A 48 -3.66 14.52 16.61
CA THR A 48 -4.83 15.44 16.66
C THR A 48 -5.34 15.79 15.27
N ALA A 49 -6.65 16.05 15.18
CA ALA A 49 -7.27 16.48 13.93
C ALA A 49 -6.60 17.72 13.32
N ASP A 50 -6.26 18.72 14.14
CA ASP A 50 -5.66 19.96 13.65
C ASP A 50 -4.26 19.74 13.05
N LEU A 51 -3.47 18.84 13.64
CA LEU A 51 -2.15 18.50 13.11
C LEU A 51 -2.28 17.77 11.77
N MET A 52 -3.09 16.72 11.70
CA MET A 52 -3.28 15.93 10.48
C MET A 52 -3.89 16.76 9.37
N ARG A 53 -4.91 17.58 9.68
CA ARG A 53 -5.50 18.54 8.74
C ARG A 53 -4.45 19.48 8.17
N GLY A 54 -3.51 19.94 9.01
CA GLY A 54 -2.41 20.80 8.58
C GLY A 54 -1.53 20.11 7.54
N TYR A 55 -1.16 18.86 7.76
CA TYR A 55 -0.35 18.08 6.83
C TYR A 55 -1.09 17.76 5.53
N VAL A 56 -2.36 17.31 5.62
CA VAL A 56 -3.17 17.01 4.43
C VAL A 56 -3.31 18.26 3.54
N ARG A 57 -3.75 19.39 4.11
CA ARG A 57 -3.92 20.65 3.37
C ARG A 57 -2.64 21.15 2.74
N GLU A 58 -1.51 20.97 3.42
CA GLU A 58 -0.21 21.40 2.88
C GLU A 58 0.20 20.53 1.70
N LEU A 59 0.11 19.19 1.83
CA LEU A 59 0.56 18.26 0.80
C LEU A 59 -0.37 18.22 -0.42
N SER A 60 -1.67 18.41 -0.24
CA SER A 60 -2.64 18.46 -1.34
C SER A 60 -2.87 19.86 -1.91
N ASP A 61 -2.04 20.85 -1.56
CA ASP A 61 -2.10 22.18 -2.12
C ASP A 61 -1.50 22.21 -3.54
N ASP A 62 -2.11 22.92 -4.47
CA ASP A 62 -1.70 23.05 -5.88
C ASP A 62 -0.22 23.43 -6.08
N LYS A 63 0.40 24.08 -5.09
CA LYS A 63 1.83 24.42 -5.15
C LYS A 63 2.76 23.22 -5.21
N HIS A 64 2.26 22.05 -4.82
CA HIS A 64 2.97 20.75 -4.94
C HIS A 64 2.66 20.04 -6.27
N GLU A 65 1.87 20.67 -7.17
CA GLU A 65 1.64 20.19 -8.53
C GLU A 65 1.28 18.68 -8.57
N GLY A 66 0.50 18.20 -7.58
CA GLY A 66 0.11 16.80 -7.45
C GLY A 66 1.28 15.84 -7.17
N ARG A 67 2.42 16.29 -6.74
CA ARG A 67 3.58 15.50 -6.25
C ARG A 67 4.05 14.41 -7.20
N GLY A 68 3.89 14.60 -8.52
CA GLY A 68 4.31 13.61 -9.52
C GLY A 68 5.81 13.28 -9.40
N PRO A 69 6.21 12.00 -9.47
CA PRO A 69 7.58 11.57 -9.22
C PRO A 69 8.63 12.31 -10.06
N GLY A 70 9.68 12.80 -9.42
CA GLY A 70 10.78 13.55 -10.06
C GLY A 70 10.41 14.95 -10.55
N SER A 71 9.18 15.43 -10.29
CA SER A 71 8.75 16.78 -10.65
C SER A 71 9.19 17.83 -9.63
N ARG A 72 8.95 19.12 -9.97
CA ARG A 72 9.13 20.21 -9.00
C ARG A 72 8.20 20.07 -7.79
N GLY A 73 7.01 19.51 -8.01
CA GLY A 73 6.04 19.23 -6.95
C GLY A 73 6.55 18.17 -5.98
N ASP A 74 7.10 17.06 -6.49
CA ASP A 74 7.79 16.05 -5.70
C ASP A 74 8.93 16.64 -4.87
N GLU A 75 9.85 17.40 -5.49
CA GLU A 75 10.93 18.07 -4.75
C GLU A 75 10.41 19.03 -3.66
N ALA A 76 9.32 19.75 -3.92
CA ALA A 76 8.73 20.67 -2.96
C ALA A 76 8.11 19.93 -1.78
N ALA A 77 7.39 18.83 -2.05
CA ALA A 77 6.82 17.96 -1.02
C ALA A 77 7.91 17.30 -0.16
N ARG A 78 8.96 16.74 -0.78
CA ARG A 78 10.09 16.13 -0.06
C ARG A 78 10.80 17.15 0.85
N ARG A 79 11.08 18.37 0.37
CA ARG A 79 11.66 19.43 1.21
C ARG A 79 10.77 19.79 2.39
N TYR A 80 9.46 19.86 2.19
CA TYR A 80 8.51 20.12 3.26
C TYR A 80 8.54 19.00 4.30
N LEU A 81 8.46 17.75 3.87
CA LEU A 81 8.44 16.57 4.74
C LEU A 81 9.74 16.42 5.54
N ILE A 82 10.90 16.63 4.92
CA ILE A 82 12.20 16.68 5.62
C ILE A 82 12.16 17.76 6.70
N GLY A 83 11.68 18.95 6.37
CA GLY A 83 11.56 20.03 7.35
C GLY A 83 10.63 19.71 8.52
N GLU A 84 9.56 18.94 8.30
CA GLU A 84 8.68 18.45 9.39
C GLU A 84 9.39 17.39 10.24
N MET A 85 10.09 16.42 9.63
CA MET A 85 10.88 15.41 10.37
C MET A 85 11.99 16.06 11.21
N GLU A 86 12.67 17.10 10.68
CA GLU A 86 13.64 17.89 11.43
C GLU A 86 13.03 18.59 12.64
N LYS A 87 11.86 19.22 12.48
CA LYS A 87 11.12 19.87 13.58
C LYS A 87 10.69 18.88 14.64
N LEU A 88 10.35 17.66 14.26
CA LEU A 88 10.05 16.57 15.17
C LEU A 88 11.31 16.05 15.89
N GLY A 89 12.51 16.38 15.42
CA GLY A 89 13.78 15.95 15.98
C GLY A 89 14.13 14.50 15.65
N LEU A 90 13.69 14.00 14.50
CA LEU A 90 14.14 12.72 13.97
C LEU A 90 15.60 12.83 13.48
N GLU A 91 16.24 11.70 13.25
CA GLU A 91 17.60 11.62 12.69
C GLU A 91 17.53 11.15 11.24
N PRO A 92 18.36 11.68 10.31
CA PRO A 92 18.41 11.19 8.94
C PRO A 92 18.91 9.75 8.90
N ALA A 93 18.34 8.91 8.01
CA ALA A 93 18.59 7.47 8.02
C ALA A 93 18.89 6.84 6.66
N ALA A 94 19.14 7.63 5.63
CA ALA A 94 19.67 7.09 4.38
C ALA A 94 21.12 6.58 4.56
N ALA A 95 21.55 5.66 3.71
CA ALA A 95 22.85 4.99 3.85
C ALA A 95 24.06 5.95 3.81
N ASP A 96 23.92 7.11 3.18
CA ASP A 96 24.93 8.17 3.12
C ASP A 96 24.82 9.17 4.29
N GLY A 97 23.88 8.96 5.21
CA GLY A 97 23.60 9.84 6.36
C GLY A 97 22.72 11.04 6.02
N SER A 98 22.13 11.11 4.84
CA SER A 98 21.13 12.11 4.46
C SER A 98 19.71 11.68 4.83
N TRP A 99 18.73 12.55 4.51
CA TRP A 99 17.31 12.25 4.67
C TRP A 99 16.75 11.45 3.51
N GLU A 100 17.37 11.50 2.33
CA GLU A 100 16.84 11.03 1.08
C GLU A 100 17.61 9.80 0.59
N GLN A 101 16.88 8.71 0.37
CA GLN A 101 17.36 7.56 -0.37
C GLN A 101 16.97 7.75 -1.83
N TYR A 102 17.89 8.34 -2.63
CA TYR A 102 17.66 8.61 -4.05
C TYR A 102 17.63 7.34 -4.88
N PHE A 103 16.74 7.33 -5.88
CA PHE A 103 16.72 6.33 -6.95
C PHE A 103 16.38 6.96 -8.30
N GLU A 104 16.89 6.34 -9.35
CA GLU A 104 16.64 6.77 -10.71
C GLU A 104 15.34 6.13 -11.21
N LEU A 105 14.50 6.94 -11.82
CA LEU A 105 13.32 6.55 -12.56
C LEU A 105 13.53 6.77 -14.04
N VAL A 106 13.06 5.84 -14.86
CA VAL A 106 12.98 5.96 -16.31
C VAL A 106 11.54 6.27 -16.67
N GLY A 107 11.29 7.50 -17.06
CA GLY A 107 10.01 7.94 -17.60
C GLY A 107 9.87 7.45 -19.04
N VAL A 108 8.80 6.75 -19.32
CA VAL A 108 8.44 6.17 -20.61
C VAL A 108 7.17 6.84 -21.09
N THR A 109 7.27 7.68 -22.13
CA THR A 109 6.11 8.32 -22.76
C THR A 109 5.91 7.71 -24.14
N ALA A 110 4.86 6.90 -24.28
CA ALA A 110 4.48 6.31 -25.55
C ALA A 110 3.57 7.25 -26.34
N ASP A 111 3.89 7.49 -27.63
CA ASP A 111 2.98 8.18 -28.56
C ASP A 111 1.92 7.18 -29.03
N GLN A 112 0.84 7.12 -28.25
CA GLN A 112 -0.23 6.13 -28.44
C GLN A 112 -0.95 6.38 -29.76
N PRO A 113 -1.10 5.34 -30.63
CA PRO A 113 -1.82 5.49 -31.89
C PRO A 113 -3.31 5.72 -31.62
N ALA A 114 -3.93 6.63 -32.38
CA ALA A 114 -5.37 6.92 -32.28
C ALA A 114 -6.25 5.71 -32.59
N ASP A 115 -5.75 4.80 -33.43
CA ASP A 115 -6.44 3.63 -33.94
C ASP A 115 -5.57 2.37 -33.78
N TRP A 116 -6.19 1.28 -33.32
CA TRP A 116 -5.54 -0.04 -33.31
C TRP A 116 -6.36 -1.04 -34.08
N THR A 117 -5.77 -1.61 -35.15
CA THR A 117 -6.48 -2.50 -36.09
C THR A 117 -6.08 -3.95 -35.88
N PHE A 118 -7.10 -4.79 -35.87
CA PHE A 118 -7.03 -6.24 -35.76
C PHE A 118 -7.60 -6.85 -37.04
N THR A 119 -6.92 -7.85 -37.60
CA THR A 119 -7.25 -8.44 -38.88
C THR A 119 -7.50 -9.94 -38.73
N GLY A 120 -8.71 -10.37 -39.04
CA GLY A 120 -9.08 -11.78 -39.20
C GLY A 120 -9.02 -12.21 -40.66
N SER A 121 -9.47 -13.46 -40.99
CA SER A 121 -9.45 -14.01 -42.35
C SER A 121 -10.34 -13.22 -43.32
N ASP A 122 -11.51 -12.79 -42.89
CA ASP A 122 -12.55 -12.18 -43.73
C ASP A 122 -13.08 -10.85 -43.14
N ASN A 123 -12.55 -10.39 -42.03
CA ASN A 123 -13.04 -9.21 -41.31
C ASN A 123 -11.88 -8.43 -40.68
N SER A 124 -12.15 -7.19 -40.26
CA SER A 124 -11.23 -6.38 -39.46
C SER A 124 -12.01 -5.53 -38.47
N LEU A 125 -11.37 -5.23 -37.34
CA LEU A 125 -11.88 -4.34 -36.33
C LEU A 125 -10.84 -3.27 -36.04
N THR A 126 -11.27 -2.03 -35.89
CA THR A 126 -10.39 -0.94 -35.47
C THR A 126 -10.94 -0.33 -34.19
N LEU A 127 -10.18 -0.44 -33.13
CA LEU A 127 -10.47 0.17 -31.82
C LEU A 127 -9.93 1.60 -31.74
N LYS A 128 -10.58 2.44 -30.94
CA LYS A 128 -10.24 3.84 -30.70
C LYS A 128 -9.50 4.00 -29.37
N GLN A 129 -8.40 4.70 -29.42
CA GLN A 129 -7.64 5.09 -28.23
C GLN A 129 -8.53 5.90 -27.29
N TRP A 130 -8.26 5.81 -26.00
CA TRP A 130 -8.99 6.39 -24.88
C TRP A 130 -10.28 5.64 -24.55
N ASP A 131 -11.24 5.59 -25.48
CA ASP A 131 -12.57 5.00 -25.22
C ASP A 131 -12.57 3.47 -25.19
N GLU A 132 -11.73 2.82 -26.01
CA GLU A 132 -11.79 1.37 -26.25
C GLU A 132 -10.50 0.64 -25.87
N PHE A 133 -9.35 1.34 -25.87
CA PHE A 133 -8.07 0.80 -25.39
C PHE A 133 -7.16 1.90 -24.86
N ILE A 134 -6.25 1.48 -23.97
CA ILE A 134 -5.06 2.21 -23.55
C ILE A 134 -3.86 1.29 -23.80
N VAL A 135 -2.75 1.84 -24.30
CA VAL A 135 -1.54 1.07 -24.62
C VAL A 135 -0.29 1.84 -24.21
N SER A 136 0.69 1.11 -23.69
CA SER A 136 2.00 1.65 -23.35
C SER A 136 3.12 0.72 -23.83
N SER A 137 4.36 1.22 -23.73
CA SER A 137 5.56 0.44 -23.99
C SER A 137 6.00 -0.26 -22.70
N GLY A 138 6.18 -1.57 -22.74
CA GLY A 138 6.81 -2.32 -21.66
C GLY A 138 8.35 -2.31 -21.73
N VAL A 139 8.94 -1.72 -22.79
CA VAL A 139 10.41 -1.62 -22.95
C VAL A 139 10.90 -0.19 -22.81
N GLN A 140 12.08 -0.03 -22.21
CA GLN A 140 12.77 1.26 -22.10
C GLN A 140 13.62 1.50 -23.37
N ALA A 141 12.96 1.66 -24.53
CA ALA A 141 13.56 1.87 -25.84
C ALA A 141 12.79 2.98 -26.60
N GLU A 142 13.42 3.65 -27.55
CA GLU A 142 12.85 4.76 -28.32
C GLU A 142 11.68 4.33 -29.23
N ARG A 143 11.45 3.02 -29.36
CA ARG A 143 10.35 2.45 -30.12
C ARG A 143 9.90 1.11 -29.54
N ALA A 144 8.60 0.91 -29.51
CA ALA A 144 7.95 -0.35 -29.16
C ALA A 144 7.05 -0.78 -30.31
N GLU A 145 7.11 -2.06 -30.72
CA GLU A 145 6.29 -2.55 -31.82
C GLU A 145 5.98 -4.05 -31.74
N ALA A 146 4.82 -4.42 -32.25
CA ALA A 146 4.45 -5.78 -32.61
C ALA A 146 4.02 -5.78 -34.07
N THR A 147 4.51 -6.73 -34.89
CA THR A 147 4.25 -6.80 -36.31
C THR A 147 3.66 -8.16 -36.68
N ASP A 148 2.50 -8.17 -37.31
CA ASP A 148 1.76 -9.37 -37.73
C ASP A 148 1.62 -10.43 -36.62
N ALA A 149 1.52 -9.96 -35.38
CA ALA A 149 1.47 -10.81 -34.21
C ALA A 149 0.10 -11.46 -34.04
N GLU A 150 0.06 -12.79 -33.87
CA GLU A 150 -1.17 -13.53 -33.61
C GLU A 150 -1.70 -13.25 -32.20
N ILE A 151 -3.03 -13.11 -32.09
CA ILE A 151 -3.71 -12.96 -30.80
C ILE A 151 -4.10 -14.33 -30.24
N VAL A 152 -3.69 -14.61 -29.01
CA VAL A 152 -4.05 -15.85 -28.30
C VAL A 152 -4.70 -15.51 -26.98
N PHE A 153 -5.91 -16.02 -26.75
CA PHE A 153 -6.55 -15.93 -25.42
C PHE A 153 -5.94 -17.01 -24.50
N VAL A 154 -5.43 -16.60 -23.36
CA VAL A 154 -4.67 -17.45 -22.42
C VAL A 154 -5.31 -17.50 -21.02
N GLY A 155 -6.62 -17.26 -20.91
CA GLY A 155 -7.28 -17.27 -19.62
C GLY A 155 -6.70 -16.23 -18.67
N TYR A 156 -6.28 -16.66 -17.49
CA TYR A 156 -5.69 -15.79 -16.46
C TYR A 156 -4.19 -15.53 -16.64
N ALA A 157 -3.52 -16.21 -17.57
CA ALA A 157 -2.05 -16.16 -17.75
C ALA A 157 -1.27 -16.50 -16.48
N ILE A 158 -1.71 -17.50 -15.73
CA ILE A 158 -1.10 -17.92 -14.48
C ILE A 158 -0.30 -19.21 -14.67
N GLU A 159 0.91 -19.23 -14.11
CA GLU A 159 1.72 -20.43 -13.87
C GLU A 159 2.03 -20.49 -12.38
N ALA A 160 1.35 -21.40 -11.66
CA ALA A 160 1.40 -21.56 -10.21
C ALA A 160 1.46 -23.05 -9.87
N PRO A 161 2.67 -23.64 -9.83
CA PRO A 161 2.85 -25.07 -9.57
C PRO A 161 2.29 -25.54 -8.22
N GLU A 162 2.28 -24.67 -7.20
CA GLU A 162 1.73 -24.95 -5.88
C GLU A 162 0.22 -25.14 -5.88
N TYR A 163 -0.49 -24.58 -6.86
CA TYR A 163 -1.92 -24.79 -7.11
C TYR A 163 -2.18 -25.82 -8.22
N GLU A 164 -1.13 -26.46 -8.75
CA GLU A 164 -1.21 -27.35 -9.93
C GLU A 164 -1.88 -26.63 -11.12
N TRP A 165 -1.57 -25.33 -11.30
CA TRP A 165 -2.17 -24.46 -12.31
C TRP A 165 -1.14 -23.99 -13.32
N ASN A 166 -1.49 -24.09 -14.60
CA ASN A 166 -0.69 -23.58 -15.72
C ASN A 166 -1.63 -23.27 -16.91
N ASP A 167 -1.85 -22.01 -17.20
CA ASP A 167 -2.69 -21.56 -18.32
C ASP A 167 -2.01 -21.70 -19.68
N PHE A 168 -0.70 -21.89 -19.72
CA PHE A 168 0.07 -21.88 -20.97
C PHE A 168 0.23 -23.26 -21.60
N LYS A 169 0.12 -24.35 -20.81
CA LYS A 169 0.20 -25.75 -21.26
C LYS A 169 1.38 -26.05 -22.20
N ASP A 170 2.53 -25.44 -21.96
CA ASP A 170 3.74 -25.59 -22.76
C ASP A 170 3.57 -25.21 -24.24
N GLN A 171 2.59 -24.37 -24.58
CA GLN A 171 2.42 -23.88 -25.95
C GLN A 171 3.47 -22.82 -26.30
N ASP A 172 3.87 -22.79 -27.57
CA ASP A 172 4.78 -21.75 -28.08
C ASP A 172 4.02 -20.41 -28.26
N LEU A 173 4.22 -19.51 -27.31
CA LEU A 173 3.63 -18.17 -27.27
C LEU A 173 4.64 -17.07 -27.66
N ASN A 174 5.84 -17.46 -28.09
CA ASN A 174 6.88 -16.53 -28.48
C ASN A 174 6.43 -15.64 -29.65
N GLY A 175 6.60 -14.32 -29.50
CA GLY A 175 6.23 -13.32 -30.49
C GLY A 175 4.72 -13.09 -30.69
N LYS A 176 3.87 -13.68 -29.86
CA LYS A 176 2.42 -13.49 -29.90
C LYS A 176 1.97 -12.35 -29.00
N VAL A 177 0.75 -11.87 -29.19
CA VAL A 177 0.06 -10.97 -28.26
C VAL A 177 -0.97 -11.78 -27.48
N LEU A 178 -0.83 -11.77 -26.15
CA LEU A 178 -1.70 -12.54 -25.27
C LEU A 178 -2.89 -11.72 -24.82
N MET A 179 -4.10 -12.22 -25.00
CA MET A 179 -5.32 -11.65 -24.44
C MET A 179 -5.63 -12.34 -23.11
N ILE A 180 -5.72 -11.56 -22.04
CA ILE A 180 -5.64 -12.03 -20.67
C ILE A 180 -6.83 -11.52 -19.85
N MET A 181 -7.43 -12.38 -19.05
CA MET A 181 -8.38 -12.00 -18.02
C MET A 181 -7.64 -11.35 -16.85
N ASN A 182 -8.12 -10.19 -16.40
CA ASN A 182 -7.66 -9.60 -15.14
C ASN A 182 -8.32 -10.34 -13.98
N ASN A 183 -7.60 -10.70 -12.97
CA ASN A 183 -7.98 -11.50 -11.80
C ASN A 183 -7.32 -12.90 -11.80
N ASP A 184 -7.58 -13.68 -10.77
CA ASP A 184 -7.25 -15.08 -10.59
C ASP A 184 -8.54 -15.90 -10.39
N PRO A 185 -8.50 -17.23 -10.49
CA PRO A 185 -9.67 -18.06 -10.24
C PRO A 185 -10.22 -17.89 -8.83
N ASP A 186 -11.50 -17.54 -8.69
CA ASP A 186 -12.14 -17.19 -7.41
C ASP A 186 -13.33 -18.10 -7.02
N TRP A 187 -13.67 -19.06 -7.88
CA TRP A 187 -14.85 -19.93 -7.75
C TRP A 187 -14.68 -21.08 -6.75
N ASP A 188 -13.46 -21.44 -6.37
CA ASP A 188 -13.14 -22.51 -5.42
C ASP A 188 -12.38 -21.92 -4.22
N PRO A 189 -12.93 -21.97 -2.99
CA PRO A 189 -12.29 -21.37 -1.82
C PRO A 189 -10.92 -21.97 -1.46
N ASP A 190 -10.62 -23.17 -1.96
CA ASP A 190 -9.33 -23.86 -1.74
C ASP A 190 -8.34 -23.58 -2.91
N LEU A 191 -8.73 -22.78 -3.90
CA LEU A 191 -7.93 -22.42 -5.05
C LEU A 191 -7.68 -20.91 -5.07
N PHE A 192 -6.42 -20.47 -5.08
CA PHE A 192 -6.02 -19.06 -5.10
C PHE A 192 -6.68 -18.21 -3.99
N ALA A 193 -6.92 -18.81 -2.82
CA ALA A 193 -7.62 -18.19 -1.68
C ALA A 193 -9.10 -17.76 -1.98
N GLY A 194 -9.74 -18.35 -2.99
CA GLY A 194 -11.14 -18.08 -3.33
C GLY A 194 -11.39 -16.65 -3.76
N GLU A 195 -12.34 -15.98 -3.12
CA GLU A 195 -12.70 -14.59 -3.44
C GLU A 195 -11.58 -13.56 -3.12
N THR A 196 -10.55 -13.95 -2.36
CA THR A 196 -9.41 -13.07 -2.06
C THR A 196 -8.43 -13.09 -3.22
N ARG A 197 -8.27 -11.97 -3.90
CA ARG A 197 -7.32 -11.84 -5.00
C ARG A 197 -5.89 -11.91 -4.48
N LEU A 198 -5.09 -12.77 -5.10
CA LEU A 198 -3.66 -12.89 -4.87
C LEU A 198 -2.86 -12.02 -5.87
N TRP A 199 -1.53 -12.02 -5.75
CA TRP A 199 -0.65 -11.36 -6.72
C TRP A 199 -0.88 -11.88 -8.15
N TYR A 200 -1.20 -13.17 -8.31
CA TYR A 200 -1.55 -13.76 -9.60
C TYR A 200 -2.68 -13.02 -10.33
N GLY A 201 -3.62 -12.42 -9.61
CA GLY A 201 -4.72 -11.64 -10.15
C GLY A 201 -4.37 -10.21 -10.54
N ARG A 202 -3.16 -9.75 -10.27
CA ARG A 202 -2.72 -8.37 -10.51
C ARG A 202 -2.22 -8.18 -11.95
N TRP A 203 -2.42 -6.98 -12.48
CA TRP A 203 -2.01 -6.61 -13.84
C TRP A 203 -0.49 -6.70 -14.05
N ASP A 204 0.32 -6.33 -13.05
CA ASP A 204 1.78 -6.40 -13.10
C ASP A 204 2.27 -7.85 -13.25
N TYR A 205 1.65 -8.78 -12.52
CA TYR A 205 1.91 -10.21 -12.71
C TYR A 205 1.56 -10.66 -14.14
N LYS A 206 0.42 -10.20 -14.71
CA LYS A 206 -0.02 -10.60 -16.06
C LYS A 206 1.01 -10.24 -17.11
N TYR A 207 1.53 -9.01 -17.07
CA TYR A 207 2.57 -8.57 -18.00
C TYR A 207 3.89 -9.33 -17.81
N LEU A 208 4.34 -9.49 -16.56
CA LEU A 208 5.52 -10.27 -16.25
C LEU A 208 5.39 -11.74 -16.71
N SER A 209 4.26 -12.36 -16.43
CA SER A 209 3.97 -13.76 -16.81
C SER A 209 3.96 -13.93 -18.34
N ALA A 210 3.30 -13.03 -19.05
CA ALA A 210 3.31 -13.02 -20.52
C ALA A 210 4.71 -12.82 -21.10
N ALA A 211 5.51 -11.91 -20.52
CA ALA A 211 6.89 -11.67 -20.94
C ALA A 211 7.78 -12.92 -20.76
N ARG A 212 7.58 -13.67 -19.66
CA ARG A 212 8.29 -14.93 -19.39
C ARG A 212 7.99 -16.01 -20.43
N GLN A 213 6.82 -15.99 -21.04
CA GLN A 213 6.45 -16.86 -22.16
C GLN A 213 7.02 -16.39 -23.52
N GLY A 214 7.78 -15.29 -23.55
CA GLY A 214 8.34 -14.74 -24.79
C GLY A 214 7.33 -13.99 -25.66
N ALA A 215 6.16 -13.64 -25.12
CA ALA A 215 5.17 -12.85 -25.84
C ALA A 215 5.73 -11.47 -26.22
N VAL A 216 5.29 -10.94 -27.37
CA VAL A 216 5.67 -9.60 -27.80
C VAL A 216 4.79 -8.53 -27.18
N GLY A 217 3.57 -8.89 -26.76
CA GLY A 217 2.65 -8.00 -26.08
C GLY A 217 1.57 -8.73 -25.31
N ALA A 218 0.86 -8.00 -24.46
CA ALA A 218 -0.30 -8.49 -23.74
C ALA A 218 -1.42 -7.44 -23.71
N ILE A 219 -2.65 -7.92 -23.76
CA ILE A 219 -3.90 -7.15 -23.71
C ILE A 219 -4.69 -7.66 -22.52
N ILE A 220 -4.83 -6.85 -21.49
CA ILE A 220 -5.67 -7.18 -20.33
C ILE A 220 -7.10 -6.73 -20.60
N ILE A 221 -8.07 -7.61 -20.39
CA ILE A 221 -9.49 -7.31 -20.50
C ILE A 221 -9.93 -6.63 -19.20
N HIS A 222 -10.34 -5.37 -19.32
CA HIS A 222 -10.86 -4.63 -18.17
C HIS A 222 -12.35 -4.92 -17.96
N THR A 223 -12.70 -5.29 -16.72
CA THR A 223 -14.06 -5.17 -16.18
C THR A 223 -13.98 -4.50 -14.82
N GLN A 224 -14.97 -3.71 -14.46
CA GLN A 224 -14.97 -3.07 -13.15
C GLN A 224 -14.91 -4.09 -11.98
N PRO A 225 -15.63 -5.21 -11.99
CA PRO A 225 -15.49 -6.23 -10.97
C PRO A 225 -14.05 -6.80 -10.88
N SER A 226 -13.41 -7.10 -12.02
CA SER A 226 -12.07 -7.69 -12.01
C SER A 226 -10.95 -6.70 -11.69
N ALA A 227 -11.10 -5.42 -12.05
CA ALA A 227 -10.10 -4.39 -11.74
C ALA A 227 -10.27 -3.81 -10.33
N GLY A 228 -11.51 -3.75 -9.83
CA GLY A 228 -11.87 -3.06 -8.59
C GLY A 228 -12.04 -1.54 -8.76
N TYR A 229 -11.99 -1.04 -10.02
CA TYR A 229 -12.15 0.37 -10.38
C TYR A 229 -12.69 0.51 -11.80
N PRO A 230 -13.31 1.66 -12.16
CA PRO A 230 -13.81 1.89 -13.53
C PRO A 230 -12.65 2.08 -14.53
N PHE A 231 -12.95 1.92 -15.84
CA PHE A 231 -11.94 2.08 -16.91
C PHE A 231 -11.29 3.47 -16.94
N GLN A 232 -11.98 4.48 -16.41
CA GLN A 232 -11.47 5.83 -16.22
C GLN A 232 -10.14 5.87 -15.44
N VAL A 233 -9.97 5.00 -14.45
CA VAL A 233 -8.70 4.88 -13.70
C VAL A 233 -7.57 4.41 -14.61
N VAL A 234 -7.84 3.46 -15.51
CA VAL A 234 -6.85 3.04 -16.53
C VAL A 234 -6.50 4.20 -17.46
N GLN A 235 -7.51 4.98 -17.89
CA GLN A 235 -7.30 6.14 -18.77
C GLN A 235 -6.37 7.17 -18.15
N THR A 236 -6.52 7.48 -16.86
CA THR A 236 -5.75 8.53 -16.17
C THR A 236 -4.41 8.03 -15.66
N SER A 237 -4.33 6.80 -15.15
CA SER A 237 -3.11 6.25 -14.55
C SER A 237 -2.13 5.64 -15.57
N TRP A 238 -2.58 5.33 -16.80
CA TRP A 238 -1.77 4.62 -17.82
C TRP A 238 -1.51 5.47 -19.07
N THR A 239 -1.70 6.77 -18.98
CA THR A 239 -1.43 7.73 -20.06
C THR A 239 -0.41 8.77 -19.59
N GLY A 240 0.24 9.42 -20.54
CA GLY A 240 1.32 10.35 -20.24
C GLY A 240 2.64 9.62 -19.94
N GLU A 241 3.47 10.23 -19.13
CA GLU A 241 4.76 9.67 -18.73
C GLU A 241 4.55 8.62 -17.63
N GLN A 242 4.95 7.38 -17.90
CA GLN A 242 4.92 6.27 -16.94
C GLN A 242 6.33 6.05 -16.42
N PHE A 243 6.50 5.94 -15.11
CA PHE A 243 7.81 5.74 -14.52
C PHE A 243 8.05 4.29 -14.16
N GLU A 244 9.30 3.86 -14.29
CA GLU A 244 9.80 2.55 -13.90
C GLU A 244 11.19 2.68 -13.28
N LEU A 245 11.58 1.69 -12.49
CA LEU A 245 12.99 1.52 -12.16
C LEU A 245 13.78 1.14 -13.42
N ALA A 246 15.08 1.49 -13.46
CA ALA A 246 15.93 1.11 -14.58
C ALA A 246 15.84 -0.39 -14.88
N ALA A 247 15.64 -0.75 -16.15
CA ALA A 247 15.44 -2.14 -16.57
C ALA A 247 16.62 -3.03 -16.15
N GLY A 248 16.29 -4.15 -15.50
CA GLY A 248 17.21 -5.24 -15.19
C GLY A 248 17.30 -6.27 -16.32
N ASN A 249 17.52 -7.52 -15.96
CA ASN A 249 17.63 -8.64 -16.90
C ASN A 249 16.30 -9.40 -17.10
N GLU A 250 15.23 -8.99 -16.42
CA GLU A 250 13.92 -9.62 -16.56
C GLU A 250 13.36 -9.41 -17.97
N PRO A 251 12.68 -10.42 -18.55
CA PRO A 251 12.04 -10.27 -19.85
C PRO A 251 10.93 -9.22 -19.80
N ARG A 252 10.74 -8.50 -20.91
CA ARG A 252 9.78 -7.41 -21.02
C ARG A 252 8.97 -7.52 -22.31
N LEU A 253 7.73 -7.08 -22.22
CA LEU A 253 6.85 -6.96 -23.40
C LEU A 253 7.20 -5.72 -24.20
N GLN A 254 7.03 -5.77 -25.52
CA GLN A 254 7.03 -4.56 -26.36
C GLN A 254 5.76 -3.74 -26.12
N ILE A 255 4.62 -4.41 -25.98
CA ILE A 255 3.28 -3.82 -25.93
C ILE A 255 2.57 -4.27 -24.65
N GLU A 256 2.16 -3.32 -23.84
CA GLU A 256 1.31 -3.51 -22.67
C GLU A 256 0.01 -2.73 -22.87
N ALA A 257 -1.13 -3.42 -22.83
CA ALA A 257 -2.40 -2.80 -23.19
C ALA A 257 -3.56 -3.26 -22.30
N TRP A 258 -4.53 -2.35 -22.17
CA TRP A 258 -5.85 -2.62 -21.64
C TRP A 258 -6.90 -2.39 -22.71
N VAL A 259 -7.92 -3.24 -22.74
CA VAL A 259 -9.12 -3.01 -23.56
C VAL A 259 -10.36 -3.10 -22.69
N THR A 260 -11.41 -2.37 -23.08
CA THR A 260 -12.71 -2.52 -22.44
C THR A 260 -13.30 -3.90 -22.70
N GLU A 261 -14.21 -4.36 -21.84
CA GLU A 261 -14.92 -5.62 -22.02
C GLU A 261 -15.66 -5.68 -23.38
N ASP A 262 -16.30 -4.59 -23.77
CA ASP A 262 -17.01 -4.50 -25.05
C ASP A 262 -16.05 -4.67 -26.25
N SER A 263 -14.87 -4.10 -26.18
CA SER A 263 -13.82 -4.26 -27.19
C SER A 263 -13.32 -5.71 -27.24
N ALA A 264 -13.11 -6.34 -26.08
CA ALA A 264 -12.73 -7.75 -26.01
C ALA A 264 -13.80 -8.67 -26.60
N ARG A 265 -15.09 -8.41 -26.31
CA ARG A 265 -16.21 -9.15 -26.91
C ARG A 265 -16.24 -9.02 -28.42
N GLN A 266 -15.98 -7.84 -28.97
CA GLN A 266 -15.89 -7.62 -30.41
C GLN A 266 -14.71 -8.39 -31.01
N LEU A 267 -13.53 -8.36 -30.39
CA LEU A 267 -12.35 -9.11 -30.85
C LEU A 267 -12.60 -10.62 -30.88
N VAL A 268 -13.11 -11.18 -29.79
CA VAL A 268 -13.44 -12.62 -29.69
C VAL A 268 -14.54 -12.98 -30.70
N GLY A 269 -15.54 -12.11 -30.88
CA GLY A 269 -16.60 -12.28 -31.84
C GLY A 269 -16.12 -12.32 -33.31
N MET A 270 -15.01 -11.62 -33.65
CA MET A 270 -14.37 -11.73 -34.97
C MET A 270 -13.89 -13.15 -35.28
N ALA A 271 -13.45 -13.89 -34.26
CA ALA A 271 -13.05 -15.30 -34.36
C ALA A 271 -14.26 -16.27 -34.43
N GLY A 272 -15.50 -15.75 -34.35
CA GLY A 272 -16.70 -16.57 -34.23
C GLY A 272 -16.86 -17.26 -32.87
N LEU A 273 -16.16 -16.77 -31.84
CA LEU A 273 -16.18 -17.26 -30.49
C LEU A 273 -17.00 -16.34 -29.55
N ASP A 274 -17.30 -16.82 -28.36
CA ASP A 274 -18.00 -16.09 -27.31
C ASP A 274 -17.08 -15.88 -26.12
N LEU A 275 -16.97 -14.65 -25.62
CA LEU A 275 -16.05 -14.31 -24.53
C LEU A 275 -16.46 -14.96 -23.19
N ASP A 276 -17.77 -15.08 -22.90
CA ASP A 276 -18.23 -15.69 -21.67
C ASP A 276 -17.96 -17.20 -21.68
N ALA A 277 -18.10 -17.84 -22.85
CA ALA A 277 -17.72 -19.25 -23.00
C ALA A 277 -16.20 -19.47 -22.84
N LEU A 278 -15.37 -18.54 -23.30
CA LEU A 278 -13.91 -18.60 -23.07
C LEU A 278 -13.56 -18.40 -21.60
N ARG A 279 -14.24 -17.50 -20.89
CA ARG A 279 -14.08 -17.30 -19.46
C ARG A 279 -14.44 -18.56 -18.67
N GLU A 280 -15.62 -19.15 -18.96
CA GLU A 280 -16.05 -20.41 -18.32
C GLU A 280 -15.06 -21.55 -18.59
N ALA A 281 -14.48 -21.62 -19.79
CA ALA A 281 -13.45 -22.60 -20.10
C ALA A 281 -12.16 -22.35 -19.31
N ALA A 282 -11.76 -21.08 -19.12
CA ALA A 282 -10.56 -20.69 -18.40
C ALA A 282 -10.65 -20.97 -16.87
N ASP A 283 -11.84 -21.14 -16.33
CA ASP A 283 -12.07 -21.56 -14.93
C ASP A 283 -11.73 -23.05 -14.70
N ASN A 284 -11.09 -23.69 -15.65
CA ASN A 284 -10.78 -25.13 -15.57
C ASN A 284 -9.26 -25.37 -15.70
N ARG A 285 -8.72 -26.25 -14.83
CA ARG A 285 -7.32 -26.67 -14.93
C ARG A 285 -6.92 -27.30 -16.27
N ASP A 286 -7.88 -27.85 -17.00
CA ASP A 286 -7.66 -28.45 -18.32
C ASP A 286 -7.76 -27.43 -19.48
N PHE A 287 -7.96 -26.15 -19.16
CA PHE A 287 -7.98 -25.07 -20.15
C PHE A 287 -6.68 -25.08 -20.99
N GLU A 288 -6.80 -24.85 -22.27
CA GLU A 288 -5.69 -24.66 -23.20
C GLU A 288 -5.80 -23.29 -23.89
N PRO A 289 -4.66 -22.60 -24.15
CA PRO A 289 -4.66 -21.36 -24.91
C PRO A 289 -5.42 -21.45 -26.24
N VAL A 290 -6.21 -20.44 -26.55
CA VAL A 290 -7.08 -20.42 -27.72
C VAL A 290 -6.58 -19.39 -28.72
N PRO A 291 -5.93 -19.80 -29.83
CA PRO A 291 -5.62 -18.89 -30.95
C PRO A 291 -6.89 -18.32 -31.55
N LEU A 292 -6.98 -16.99 -31.67
CA LEU A 292 -8.19 -16.36 -32.24
C LEU A 292 -8.18 -16.31 -33.76
N GLY A 293 -7.07 -16.66 -34.42
CA GLY A 293 -6.93 -16.52 -35.87
C GLY A 293 -6.98 -15.06 -36.33
N ILE A 294 -6.63 -14.16 -35.45
CA ILE A 294 -6.56 -12.71 -35.65
C ILE A 294 -5.11 -12.29 -35.48
N THR A 295 -4.64 -11.42 -36.35
CA THR A 295 -3.33 -10.79 -36.21
C THR A 295 -3.47 -9.28 -36.02
N THR A 296 -2.44 -8.69 -35.41
CA THR A 296 -2.35 -7.25 -35.25
C THR A 296 -0.92 -6.75 -35.51
N SER A 297 -0.86 -5.50 -35.96
CA SER A 297 0.38 -4.73 -35.99
C SER A 297 0.14 -3.40 -35.28
N ILE A 298 1.00 -3.07 -34.36
CA ILE A 298 0.99 -1.80 -33.63
C ILE A 298 2.42 -1.37 -33.38
N GLY A 299 2.68 -0.09 -33.46
CA GLY A 299 3.98 0.48 -33.15
C GLY A 299 3.81 1.89 -32.65
N MET A 300 4.64 2.28 -31.69
CA MET A 300 4.64 3.60 -31.11
C MET A 300 6.07 4.10 -30.92
N ASP A 301 6.30 5.36 -31.18
CA ASP A 301 7.53 6.02 -30.81
C ASP A 301 7.47 6.32 -29.29
N VAL A 302 8.61 6.21 -28.64
CA VAL A 302 8.71 6.32 -27.19
C VAL A 302 9.74 7.37 -26.84
N THR A 303 9.36 8.33 -26.03
CA THR A 303 10.28 9.28 -25.43
C THR A 303 10.72 8.75 -24.06
N LEU A 304 12.02 8.66 -23.85
CA LEU A 304 12.62 8.27 -22.57
C LEU A 304 13.13 9.49 -21.84
N ASN A 305 12.76 9.61 -20.59
CA ASN A 305 13.24 10.60 -19.65
C ASN A 305 13.90 9.91 -18.46
N ARG A 306 14.90 10.55 -17.83
CA ARG A 306 15.50 10.05 -16.60
C ARG A 306 15.38 11.11 -15.54
N VAL A 307 14.69 10.76 -14.47
CA VAL A 307 14.50 11.64 -13.33
C VAL A 307 14.93 10.94 -12.05
N GLN A 308 15.11 11.71 -11.00
CA GLN A 308 15.36 11.17 -9.67
C GLN A 308 14.18 11.48 -8.78
N SER A 309 13.70 10.46 -8.07
CA SER A 309 12.87 10.62 -6.89
C SER A 309 13.61 10.06 -5.67
N ALA A 310 13.01 10.11 -4.51
CA ALA A 310 13.65 9.60 -3.30
C ALA A 310 12.62 9.13 -2.27
N ASN A 311 12.98 8.11 -1.51
CA ASN A 311 12.35 7.82 -0.23
C ASN A 311 12.91 8.76 0.84
N ILE A 312 12.08 9.23 1.75
CA ILE A 312 12.49 10.09 2.87
C ILE A 312 12.56 9.25 4.13
N LEU A 313 13.73 9.20 4.76
CA LEU A 313 14.03 8.32 5.88
C LEU A 313 14.33 9.11 7.15
N GLY A 314 13.45 9.00 8.15
CA GLY A 314 13.63 9.62 9.47
C GLY A 314 13.63 8.57 10.58
N LEU A 315 14.59 8.63 11.50
CA LEU A 315 14.83 7.61 12.54
C LEU A 315 14.62 8.16 13.96
N ILE A 316 14.01 7.36 14.80
CA ILE A 316 14.12 7.42 16.24
C ILE A 316 15.01 6.25 16.66
N PRO A 317 16.26 6.49 17.13
CA PRO A 317 17.13 5.41 17.59
C PRO A 317 16.55 4.69 18.82
N GLY A 318 16.68 3.37 18.83
CA GLY A 318 16.24 2.52 19.93
C GLY A 318 17.05 2.74 21.22
N SER A 319 16.40 2.55 22.36
CA SER A 319 17.00 2.74 23.67
C SER A 319 17.72 1.51 24.23
N ASP A 320 17.42 0.31 23.72
CA ASP A 320 18.01 -0.95 24.16
C ASP A 320 19.31 -1.24 23.36
N PRO A 321 20.48 -1.37 24.01
CA PRO A 321 21.74 -1.62 23.32
C PRO A 321 21.77 -2.91 22.49
N GLU A 322 20.95 -3.91 22.83
CA GLU A 322 20.88 -5.19 22.13
C GLU A 322 19.87 -5.17 20.95
N LEU A 323 18.79 -4.38 21.09
CA LEU A 323 17.70 -4.34 20.11
C LEU A 323 17.70 -3.09 19.20
N ARG A 324 18.52 -2.08 19.50
CA ARG A 324 18.55 -0.82 18.74
C ARG A 324 18.92 -0.97 17.25
N ASP A 325 19.58 -2.07 16.89
CA ASP A 325 19.92 -2.38 15.50
C ASP A 325 18.79 -3.13 14.78
N GLU A 326 17.71 -3.40 15.47
CA GLU A 326 16.43 -3.87 14.92
C GLU A 326 15.48 -2.69 14.79
N VAL A 327 14.55 -2.77 13.84
CA VAL A 327 13.71 -1.62 13.48
C VAL A 327 12.27 -2.01 13.21
N VAL A 328 11.33 -1.15 13.63
CA VAL A 328 9.94 -1.12 13.14
C VAL A 328 9.84 0.01 12.12
N ILE A 329 9.27 -0.25 10.94
CA ILE A 329 9.17 0.72 9.87
C ILE A 329 7.72 1.14 9.68
N TYR A 330 7.46 2.45 9.68
CA TYR A 330 6.20 3.03 9.23
C TYR A 330 6.38 3.55 7.82
N THR A 331 5.44 3.20 6.94
CA THR A 331 5.44 3.66 5.53
C THR A 331 4.15 4.40 5.20
N ALA A 332 4.27 5.38 4.33
CA ALA A 332 3.21 6.00 3.54
C ALA A 332 3.87 6.57 2.29
N HIS A 333 3.19 6.55 1.15
CA HIS A 333 3.75 7.22 -0.02
C HIS A 333 3.44 8.71 -0.02
N HIS A 334 4.38 9.51 -0.52
CA HIS A 334 4.27 10.96 -0.55
C HIS A 334 4.00 11.51 -1.94
N ASP A 335 4.18 10.70 -2.98
CA ASP A 335 3.89 11.06 -4.36
C ASP A 335 2.39 10.96 -4.69
N HIS A 336 2.02 11.43 -5.87
CA HIS A 336 0.75 11.16 -6.51
C HIS A 336 0.92 11.36 -8.03
N LEU A 337 -0.17 11.47 -8.80
CA LEU A 337 -0.12 11.44 -10.26
C LEU A 337 0.42 12.73 -10.92
N GLY A 338 0.59 13.80 -10.17
CA GLY A 338 1.15 15.05 -10.70
C GLY A 338 0.17 15.88 -11.53
N ILE A 339 0.63 16.40 -12.67
CA ILE A 339 -0.18 17.15 -13.62
C ILE A 339 -0.54 16.20 -14.77
N GLY A 340 -1.83 16.00 -14.99
CA GLY A 340 -2.35 15.04 -15.96
C GLY A 340 -3.44 15.60 -16.87
N THR A 341 -4.31 14.71 -17.32
CA THR A 341 -5.46 15.04 -18.18
C THR A 341 -6.47 15.89 -17.41
N PRO A 342 -6.97 17.00 -18.00
CA PRO A 342 -7.96 17.83 -17.33
C PRO A 342 -9.29 17.10 -17.11
N ASN A 343 -9.92 17.33 -15.97
CA ASN A 343 -11.30 16.95 -15.73
C ASN A 343 -12.28 17.84 -16.52
N ASP A 344 -13.58 17.62 -16.37
CA ASP A 344 -14.63 18.41 -17.04
C ASP A 344 -14.62 19.90 -16.68
N GLU A 345 -14.02 20.28 -15.56
CA GLU A 345 -13.88 21.66 -15.06
C GLU A 345 -12.58 22.31 -15.55
N GLY A 346 -11.70 21.53 -16.18
CA GLY A 346 -10.42 21.97 -16.73
C GLY A 346 -9.28 21.92 -15.71
N ASP A 347 -9.50 21.29 -14.56
CA ASP A 347 -8.47 21.05 -13.57
C ASP A 347 -7.56 19.90 -14.02
N VAL A 348 -6.25 20.11 -13.91
CA VAL A 348 -5.18 19.20 -14.35
C VAL A 348 -4.31 18.69 -13.21
N ILE A 349 -4.50 19.19 -11.98
CA ILE A 349 -3.67 18.85 -10.83
C ILE A 349 -4.34 17.72 -10.07
N TYR A 350 -3.65 16.61 -9.95
CA TYR A 350 -4.10 15.46 -9.17
C TYR A 350 -3.58 15.63 -7.75
N ASN A 351 -4.37 16.29 -6.89
CA ASN A 351 -3.91 16.75 -5.57
C ASN A 351 -3.65 15.61 -4.58
N GLY A 352 -4.34 14.46 -4.71
CA GLY A 352 -4.11 13.28 -3.89
C GLY A 352 -4.23 13.57 -2.39
N ALA A 353 -5.39 14.11 -1.97
CA ALA A 353 -5.59 14.50 -0.59
C ALA A 353 -5.84 13.29 0.32
N MET A 354 -6.72 12.39 -0.11
CA MET A 354 -6.95 11.12 0.57
C MET A 354 -5.86 10.12 0.21
N ASP A 355 -5.49 10.07 -1.05
CA ASP A 355 -4.46 9.23 -1.65
C ASP A 355 -3.22 10.07 -2.04
N ASN A 356 -2.14 10.24 -1.22
CA ASN A 356 -2.00 9.66 0.12
C ASN A 356 -1.45 10.72 1.11
N ALA A 357 -1.86 12.00 0.94
CA ALA A 357 -1.51 13.01 1.94
C ALA A 357 -2.07 12.64 3.33
N SER A 358 -3.18 11.90 3.38
CA SER A 358 -3.83 11.45 4.61
C SER A 358 -3.01 10.38 5.35
N GLY A 359 -2.43 9.42 4.66
CA GLY A 359 -1.54 8.41 5.25
C GLY A 359 -0.25 9.03 5.76
N VAL A 360 0.38 9.93 4.97
CA VAL A 360 1.55 10.70 5.42
C VAL A 360 1.24 11.49 6.69
N ALA A 361 0.06 12.11 6.78
CA ALA A 361 -0.36 12.85 7.97
C ALA A 361 -0.46 11.97 9.21
N GLN A 362 -0.96 10.74 9.08
CA GLN A 362 -1.02 9.76 10.17
C GLN A 362 0.39 9.35 10.62
N VAL A 363 1.27 9.02 9.68
CA VAL A 363 2.66 8.61 9.96
C VAL A 363 3.42 9.73 10.70
N LEU A 364 3.31 10.99 10.26
CA LEU A 364 3.96 12.13 10.93
C LEU A 364 3.36 12.42 12.31
N ALA A 365 2.05 12.22 12.51
CA ALA A 365 1.42 12.36 13.82
C ALA A 365 1.90 11.28 14.80
N MET A 366 2.03 10.03 14.33
CA MET A 366 2.62 8.93 15.11
C MET A 366 4.10 9.19 15.41
N ALA A 367 4.87 9.72 14.45
CA ALA A 367 6.26 10.11 14.66
C ALA A 367 6.40 11.13 15.79
N LYS A 368 5.53 12.14 15.80
CA LYS A 368 5.46 13.13 16.88
C LYS A 368 5.18 12.50 18.25
N ALA A 369 4.23 11.56 18.30
CA ALA A 369 3.87 10.86 19.53
C ALA A 369 5.04 9.98 20.04
N LEU A 370 5.62 9.15 19.17
CA LEU A 370 6.73 8.27 19.51
C LEU A 370 7.99 9.05 19.95
N LYS A 371 8.30 10.14 19.26
CA LYS A 371 9.42 11.02 19.63
C LYS A 371 9.18 11.76 20.94
N GLY A 372 7.93 12.03 21.29
CA GLY A 372 7.53 12.68 22.55
C GLY A 372 7.64 11.78 23.78
N LEU A 373 7.85 10.48 23.63
CA LEU A 373 7.97 9.55 24.74
C LEU A 373 9.19 9.87 25.62
N PRO A 374 9.07 9.77 26.97
CA PRO A 374 10.17 10.09 27.89
C PRO A 374 11.37 9.14 27.76
N VAL A 375 11.12 7.93 27.25
CA VAL A 375 12.13 6.93 26.89
C VAL A 375 11.77 6.41 25.51
N ALA A 376 12.74 6.41 24.61
CA ALA A 376 12.54 5.83 23.28
C ALA A 376 12.21 4.33 23.36
N PRO A 377 11.47 3.77 22.40
CA PRO A 377 11.22 2.33 22.32
C PRO A 377 12.54 1.53 22.34
N ARG A 378 12.49 0.25 22.68
CA ARG A 378 13.70 -0.60 22.73
C ARG A 378 14.35 -0.75 21.36
N ARG A 379 13.54 -1.10 20.32
CA ARG A 379 13.95 -1.12 18.91
C ARG A 379 13.90 0.29 18.33
N SER A 380 14.68 0.52 17.32
CA SER A 380 14.60 1.75 16.51
C SER A 380 13.26 1.83 15.77
N ILE A 381 12.81 3.05 15.46
CA ILE A 381 11.63 3.30 14.62
C ILE A 381 12.08 4.09 13.41
N LEU A 382 11.83 3.57 12.22
CA LEU A 382 12.09 4.24 10.95
C LEU A 382 10.76 4.71 10.34
N PHE A 383 10.70 5.96 9.96
CA PHE A 383 9.64 6.53 9.14
C PHE A 383 10.16 6.63 7.72
N ASN A 384 9.60 5.84 6.83
CA ASN A 384 9.97 5.78 5.42
C ASN A 384 8.79 6.30 4.59
N LEU A 385 8.85 7.60 4.22
CA LEU A 385 7.90 8.16 3.28
C LEU A 385 8.42 7.86 1.87
N VAL A 386 7.78 6.90 1.22
CA VAL A 386 8.21 6.37 -0.07
C VAL A 386 7.73 7.23 -1.23
N GLY A 387 8.47 7.23 -2.32
CA GLY A 387 8.12 7.94 -3.55
C GLY A 387 7.80 6.99 -4.69
N ALA A 388 7.04 7.47 -5.68
CA ALA A 388 6.67 6.72 -6.88
C ALA A 388 5.92 5.39 -6.60
N GLU A 389 5.03 5.41 -5.60
CA GLU A 389 4.11 4.31 -5.31
C GLU A 389 3.13 4.12 -6.45
N GLU A 390 2.53 5.22 -6.92
CA GLU A 390 1.51 5.30 -7.96
C GLU A 390 1.97 4.72 -9.32
N GLN A 391 3.27 4.59 -9.47
CA GLN A 391 3.90 4.05 -10.67
C GLN A 391 4.24 2.55 -10.55
N GLY A 392 3.73 1.88 -9.50
CA GLY A 392 3.94 0.46 -9.26
C GLY A 392 4.89 0.17 -8.09
N LEU A 393 4.71 0.86 -6.96
CA LEU A 393 5.41 0.62 -5.70
C LEU A 393 6.93 0.84 -5.79
N LEU A 394 7.40 1.75 -6.69
CA LEU A 394 8.81 1.80 -7.09
C LEU A 394 9.75 2.19 -5.95
N GLY A 395 9.33 3.11 -5.07
CA GLY A 395 10.15 3.53 -3.93
C GLY A 395 10.29 2.45 -2.87
N SER A 396 9.21 1.77 -2.51
CA SER A 396 9.28 0.64 -1.58
C SER A 396 10.00 -0.56 -2.19
N LEU A 397 9.82 -0.82 -3.49
CA LEU A 397 10.57 -1.84 -4.21
C LEU A 397 12.08 -1.53 -4.23
N TYR A 398 12.45 -0.25 -4.46
CA TYR A 398 13.84 0.17 -4.39
C TYR A 398 14.41 0.00 -2.97
N TYR A 399 13.63 0.40 -1.93
CA TYR A 399 14.04 0.19 -0.54
C TYR A 399 14.21 -1.28 -0.21
N ALA A 400 13.30 -2.15 -0.65
CA ALA A 400 13.39 -3.60 -0.42
C ALA A 400 14.67 -4.21 -1.05
N GLY A 401 15.08 -3.71 -2.22
CA GLY A 401 16.34 -4.11 -2.87
C GLY A 401 17.60 -3.45 -2.28
N ASN A 402 17.46 -2.31 -1.57
CA ASN A 402 18.56 -1.51 -1.01
C ASN A 402 18.25 -1.06 0.42
N PRO A 403 17.91 -1.96 1.33
CA PRO A 403 17.41 -1.58 2.65
C PRO A 403 18.52 -0.99 3.53
N THR A 404 18.17 0.03 4.33
CA THR A 404 19.11 0.63 5.31
C THR A 404 19.27 -0.22 6.57
N PHE A 405 18.35 -1.18 6.79
CA PHE A 405 18.45 -2.24 7.79
C PHE A 405 18.31 -3.60 7.09
N PRO A 406 19.14 -4.60 7.39
CA PRO A 406 18.98 -5.94 6.81
C PRO A 406 17.56 -6.48 7.04
N PRO A 407 16.91 -7.16 6.08
CA PRO A 407 15.54 -7.65 6.22
C PRO A 407 15.28 -8.45 7.50
N GLY A 408 16.24 -9.30 7.93
CA GLY A 408 16.16 -10.04 9.19
C GLY A 408 16.24 -9.18 10.46
N LYS A 409 16.59 -7.89 10.34
CA LYS A 409 16.58 -6.90 11.42
C LYS A 409 15.34 -6.00 11.41
N ILE A 410 14.51 -6.10 10.38
CA ILE A 410 13.24 -5.38 10.30
C ILE A 410 12.17 -6.22 11.02
N ALA A 411 11.67 -5.72 12.14
CA ALA A 411 10.69 -6.42 12.95
C ALA A 411 9.31 -6.45 12.30
N ALA A 412 8.88 -5.31 11.76
CA ALA A 412 7.61 -5.19 11.05
C ALA A 412 7.60 -3.95 10.16
N ASN A 413 6.74 -3.95 9.15
CA ASN A 413 6.32 -2.77 8.39
C ASN A 413 4.86 -2.43 8.74
N LEU A 414 4.58 -1.17 9.02
CA LEU A 414 3.25 -0.62 9.28
C LEU A 414 2.95 0.40 8.19
N ASN A 415 2.10 0.03 7.24
CA ASN A 415 1.79 0.85 6.07
C ASN A 415 0.48 1.62 6.24
N TYR A 416 0.48 2.86 5.77
CA TYR A 416 -0.66 3.77 5.77
C TYR A 416 -0.85 4.35 4.38
N ASP A 417 -1.90 3.89 3.73
CA ASP A 417 -2.25 4.26 2.37
C ASP A 417 -3.75 4.60 2.34
N GLY A 418 -4.03 5.91 2.39
CA GLY A 418 -5.34 6.46 2.64
C GLY A 418 -5.63 6.76 4.12
N GLY A 419 -6.81 7.31 4.40
CA GLY A 419 -7.26 7.65 5.74
C GLY A 419 -8.76 7.81 5.87
N ASN A 420 -9.30 7.45 7.04
CA ASN A 420 -10.71 7.59 7.35
C ASN A 420 -11.11 9.06 7.56
N ILE A 421 -11.70 9.66 6.54
CA ILE A 421 -12.16 11.05 6.51
C ILE A 421 -13.63 11.23 6.93
N TRP A 422 -14.32 10.16 7.31
CA TRP A 422 -15.76 10.15 7.55
C TRP A 422 -16.16 10.00 9.02
N GLY A 423 -15.21 9.78 9.92
CA GLY A 423 -15.43 9.73 11.37
C GLY A 423 -15.28 8.34 11.99
N HIS A 424 -15.75 8.18 13.23
CA HIS A 424 -15.56 6.94 14.00
C HIS A 424 -16.27 5.73 13.40
N THR A 425 -15.60 4.57 13.52
CA THR A 425 -16.15 3.25 13.15
C THR A 425 -16.13 2.29 14.34
N HIS A 426 -17.07 1.32 14.36
CA HIS A 426 -17.08 0.20 15.30
C HIS A 426 -16.07 -0.90 14.92
N ASP A 427 -15.48 -0.80 13.75
CA ASP A 427 -14.52 -1.74 13.20
C ASP A 427 -13.28 -1.01 12.66
N VAL A 428 -12.28 -1.77 12.32
CA VAL A 428 -11.12 -1.37 11.49
C VAL A 428 -10.84 -2.50 10.53
N THR A 429 -10.58 -2.16 9.28
CA THR A 429 -10.18 -3.14 8.29
C THR A 429 -8.66 -3.38 8.43
N TYR A 430 -8.27 -4.66 8.54
CA TYR A 430 -6.88 -5.06 8.53
C TYR A 430 -6.61 -5.91 7.28
N ILE A 431 -5.96 -5.31 6.32
CA ILE A 431 -5.55 -5.96 5.07
C ILE A 431 -4.32 -6.83 5.37
N GLY A 432 -4.48 -8.14 5.21
CA GLY A 432 -3.49 -9.14 5.65
C GLY A 432 -3.82 -9.82 6.99
N LEU A 433 -5.02 -9.64 7.54
CA LEU A 433 -5.48 -10.38 8.71
C LEU A 433 -5.42 -11.89 8.45
N GLY A 434 -4.83 -12.64 9.35
CA GLY A 434 -4.62 -14.08 9.23
C GLY A 434 -3.22 -14.47 8.76
N LYS A 435 -2.37 -13.51 8.34
CA LYS A 435 -1.06 -13.78 7.75
C LYS A 435 0.10 -13.80 8.76
N SER A 436 0.00 -13.09 9.87
CA SER A 436 1.13 -12.94 10.79
C SER A 436 0.73 -12.84 12.26
N SER A 437 1.70 -12.97 13.17
CA SER A 437 1.49 -12.79 14.61
C SER A 437 1.14 -11.35 15.02
N ILE A 438 1.22 -10.37 14.13
CA ILE A 438 0.77 -8.98 14.34
C ILE A 438 -0.74 -8.94 14.61
N ASP A 439 -1.50 -9.88 14.07
CA ASP A 439 -2.96 -9.99 14.25
C ASP A 439 -3.40 -9.92 15.72
N THR A 440 -2.67 -10.61 16.59
CA THR A 440 -2.98 -10.62 18.03
C THR A 440 -2.76 -9.25 18.65
N ILE A 441 -1.72 -8.53 18.24
CA ILE A 441 -1.40 -7.18 18.74
C ILE A 441 -2.48 -6.21 18.30
N VAL A 442 -2.79 -6.18 17.00
CA VAL A 442 -3.79 -5.28 16.41
C VAL A 442 -5.17 -5.54 17.00
N SER A 443 -5.58 -6.82 17.09
CA SER A 443 -6.88 -7.18 17.66
C SER A 443 -7.03 -6.79 19.13
N GLY A 444 -5.95 -6.93 19.92
CA GLY A 444 -5.95 -6.52 21.32
C GLY A 444 -6.13 -5.00 21.48
N ILE A 445 -5.40 -4.20 20.70
CA ILE A 445 -5.46 -2.73 20.76
C ILE A 445 -6.82 -2.23 20.23
N ALA A 446 -7.33 -2.80 19.14
CA ALA A 446 -8.65 -2.45 18.62
C ALA A 446 -9.75 -2.71 19.65
N ALA A 447 -9.68 -3.84 20.38
CA ALA A 447 -10.63 -4.16 21.45
C ALA A 447 -10.56 -3.15 22.62
N GLU A 448 -9.38 -2.63 22.97
CA GLU A 448 -9.22 -1.56 23.97
C GLU A 448 -9.85 -0.24 23.50
N GLN A 449 -9.86 0.02 22.19
CA GLN A 449 -10.57 1.14 21.56
C GLN A 449 -12.09 0.89 21.45
N GLY A 450 -12.59 -0.31 21.81
CA GLY A 450 -13.98 -0.70 21.62
C GLY A 450 -14.33 -1.04 20.17
N ARG A 451 -13.34 -1.33 19.33
CA ARG A 451 -13.46 -1.67 17.90
C ARG A 451 -13.20 -3.15 17.67
N VAL A 452 -13.69 -3.66 16.54
CA VAL A 452 -13.46 -5.03 16.08
C VAL A 452 -12.59 -4.99 14.82
N VAL A 453 -11.54 -5.80 14.79
CA VAL A 453 -10.75 -5.99 13.57
C VAL A 453 -11.54 -6.87 12.60
N LYS A 454 -11.67 -6.43 11.37
CA LYS A 454 -12.24 -7.20 10.27
C LYS A 454 -11.19 -7.43 9.18
N PRO A 455 -11.28 -8.55 8.46
CA PRO A 455 -10.46 -8.75 7.26
C PRO A 455 -10.84 -7.72 6.19
N ASP A 456 -10.06 -7.68 5.12
CA ASP A 456 -10.36 -6.91 3.93
C ASP A 456 -11.83 -7.12 3.50
N GLN A 457 -12.60 -6.03 3.44
CA GLN A 457 -14.01 -6.06 3.05
C GLN A 457 -14.20 -6.06 1.53
N PHE A 458 -13.10 -5.88 0.81
CA PHE A 458 -13.00 -5.85 -0.65
C PHE A 458 -11.88 -6.78 -1.12
N ALA A 459 -11.85 -7.99 -0.56
CA ALA A 459 -10.78 -8.97 -0.79
C ALA A 459 -10.58 -9.29 -2.28
N ASP A 460 -11.65 -9.16 -3.08
CA ASP A 460 -11.65 -9.29 -4.55
C ASP A 460 -10.87 -8.18 -5.28
N ARG A 461 -10.54 -7.07 -4.60
CA ARG A 461 -9.74 -5.97 -5.16
C ARG A 461 -8.23 -6.15 -4.99
N GLY A 462 -7.80 -7.11 -4.13
CA GLY A 462 -6.39 -7.45 -3.92
C GLY A 462 -5.55 -6.35 -3.28
N TYR A 463 -6.10 -5.60 -2.35
CA TYR A 463 -5.44 -4.46 -1.71
C TYR A 463 -4.11 -4.82 -1.05
N PHE A 464 -3.94 -6.05 -0.54
CA PHE A 464 -2.67 -6.48 0.04
C PHE A 464 -1.48 -6.35 -0.91
N TYR A 465 -1.71 -6.51 -2.23
CA TYR A 465 -0.67 -6.48 -3.27
C TYR A 465 -0.62 -5.15 -4.02
N ARG A 466 -1.34 -4.12 -3.55
CA ARG A 466 -1.50 -2.85 -4.26
C ARG A 466 -0.82 -1.69 -3.57
N SER A 467 -0.24 -1.89 -2.38
CA SER A 467 0.44 -0.83 -1.64
C SER A 467 1.79 -1.30 -1.09
N ASP A 468 2.54 -0.39 -0.55
CA ASP A 468 3.97 -0.49 -0.24
C ASP A 468 4.37 -1.62 0.70
N GLN A 469 3.48 -2.05 1.62
CA GLN A 469 3.74 -3.20 2.50
C GLN A 469 4.09 -4.47 1.74
N PHE A 470 3.61 -4.60 0.51
CA PHE A 470 3.88 -5.78 -0.33
C PHE A 470 5.37 -5.91 -0.68
N SER A 471 6.04 -4.79 -0.96
CA SER A 471 7.49 -4.81 -1.20
C SER A 471 8.28 -5.30 0.02
N PHE A 472 7.85 -4.96 1.23
CA PHE A 472 8.44 -5.46 2.47
C PHE A 472 8.09 -6.93 2.71
N ALA A 473 6.86 -7.34 2.45
CA ALA A 473 6.43 -8.74 2.56
C ALA A 473 7.27 -9.65 1.66
N LYS A 474 7.57 -9.25 0.42
CA LYS A 474 8.43 -10.00 -0.52
C LYS A 474 9.83 -10.30 0.01
N ILE A 475 10.38 -9.45 0.89
CA ILE A 475 11.67 -9.68 1.56
C ILE A 475 11.53 -10.29 2.96
N GLY A 476 10.35 -10.86 3.25
CA GLY A 476 10.05 -11.61 4.48
C GLY A 476 9.68 -10.76 5.69
N VAL A 477 9.48 -9.47 5.57
CA VAL A 477 9.11 -8.59 6.69
C VAL A 477 7.60 -8.68 6.95
N PRO A 478 7.15 -9.12 8.16
CA PRO A 478 5.74 -9.09 8.52
C PRO A 478 5.16 -7.68 8.41
N ALA A 479 4.00 -7.56 7.77
CA ALA A 479 3.43 -6.28 7.44
C ALA A 479 2.02 -6.10 8.00
N MET A 480 1.69 -4.88 8.39
CA MET A 480 0.37 -4.41 8.78
C MET A 480 -0.08 -3.32 7.81
N TYR A 481 -1.26 -3.47 7.24
CA TYR A 481 -1.93 -2.41 6.48
C TYR A 481 -3.34 -2.23 7.04
N LEU A 482 -3.58 -1.07 7.66
CA LEU A 482 -4.90 -0.70 8.17
C LEU A 482 -5.62 0.17 7.16
N ASP A 483 -6.88 -0.14 6.94
CA ASP A 483 -7.78 0.62 6.11
C ASP A 483 -9.05 0.99 6.89
N THR A 484 -9.82 1.89 6.34
CA THR A 484 -11.07 2.39 6.93
C THR A 484 -12.03 1.25 7.25
N GLY A 485 -12.57 1.25 8.47
CA GLY A 485 -13.69 0.39 8.82
C GLY A 485 -14.97 0.80 8.06
N THR A 486 -15.91 -0.14 7.93
CA THR A 486 -17.15 0.08 7.18
C THR A 486 -18.40 0.26 8.04
N ASP A 487 -18.30 -0.03 9.33
CA ASP A 487 -19.41 0.10 10.30
C ASP A 487 -19.31 1.42 11.08
N PHE A 488 -19.75 2.51 10.45
CA PHE A 488 -19.66 3.85 11.01
C PHE A 488 -20.63 4.09 12.16
N VAL A 489 -20.15 4.76 13.22
CA VAL A 489 -20.97 5.21 14.35
C VAL A 489 -22.04 6.17 13.85
N ASP A 490 -23.29 5.97 14.31
CA ASP A 490 -24.45 6.81 13.96
C ASP A 490 -24.81 6.83 12.46
N ARG A 491 -24.42 5.79 11.70
CA ARG A 491 -24.79 5.59 10.30
C ARG A 491 -25.53 4.27 10.09
N PRO A 492 -26.37 4.16 9.05
CA PRO A 492 -27.03 2.90 8.73
C PRO A 492 -26.02 1.86 8.23
N PRO A 493 -26.32 0.56 8.39
CA PRO A 493 -25.50 -0.51 7.80
C PRO A 493 -25.32 -0.31 6.29
N GLY A 494 -24.09 -0.52 5.80
CA GLY A 494 -23.72 -0.38 4.40
C GLY A 494 -23.30 1.02 3.98
N TRP A 495 -23.56 2.06 4.80
CA TRP A 495 -23.18 3.43 4.48
C TRP A 495 -21.68 3.59 4.24
N GLY A 496 -20.85 2.96 5.05
CA GLY A 496 -19.38 3.06 4.87
C GLY A 496 -18.91 2.46 3.54
N LYS A 497 -19.48 1.31 3.15
CA LYS A 497 -19.20 0.74 1.83
C LYS A 497 -19.62 1.70 0.71
N GLU A 498 -20.78 2.33 0.82
CA GLU A 498 -21.23 3.33 -0.17
C GLU A 498 -20.27 4.52 -0.28
N GLN A 499 -19.61 4.95 0.83
CA GLN A 499 -18.62 6.02 0.79
C GLN A 499 -17.34 5.58 0.09
N VAL A 500 -16.83 4.37 0.39
CA VAL A 500 -15.64 3.82 -0.26
C VAL A 500 -15.88 3.60 -1.74
N ASP A 501 -17.02 3.04 -2.12
CA ASP A 501 -17.38 2.85 -3.53
C ASP A 501 -17.49 4.19 -4.25
N HIS A 502 -18.14 5.20 -3.62
CA HIS A 502 -18.26 6.54 -4.20
C HIS A 502 -16.88 7.22 -4.39
N TYR A 503 -15.99 7.13 -3.40
CA TYR A 503 -14.64 7.65 -3.53
C TYR A 503 -13.90 6.97 -4.69
N THR A 504 -13.96 5.65 -4.78
CA THR A 504 -13.31 4.89 -5.85
C THR A 504 -13.87 5.24 -7.23
N ASP A 505 -15.18 5.46 -7.34
CA ASP A 505 -15.83 5.74 -8.63
C ASP A 505 -15.63 7.19 -9.12
N VAL A 506 -15.40 8.14 -8.19
CA VAL A 506 -15.46 9.58 -8.51
C VAL A 506 -14.15 10.32 -8.24
N ASN A 507 -13.43 9.98 -7.17
CA ASN A 507 -12.27 10.75 -6.71
C ASN A 507 -10.94 10.04 -6.90
N TYR A 508 -10.92 8.70 -6.76
CA TYR A 508 -9.69 7.92 -6.81
C TYR A 508 -8.97 8.11 -8.14
N HIS A 509 -7.73 8.60 -8.09
CA HIS A 509 -6.91 8.96 -9.25
C HIS A 509 -7.57 10.01 -10.16
N GLN A 510 -8.24 10.98 -9.56
CA GLN A 510 -8.86 12.11 -10.25
C GLN A 510 -8.44 13.44 -9.62
N PRO A 511 -8.49 14.56 -10.38
CA PRO A 511 -8.23 15.89 -9.80
C PRO A 511 -9.18 16.26 -8.66
N SER A 512 -10.33 15.59 -8.57
CA SER A 512 -11.32 15.79 -7.50
C SER A 512 -10.94 15.20 -6.14
N ASP A 513 -9.81 14.47 -6.02
CA ASP A 513 -9.27 14.06 -4.71
C ASP A 513 -8.58 15.25 -4.04
N GLU A 514 -9.39 16.21 -3.60
CA GLU A 514 -8.98 17.42 -2.90
C GLU A 514 -9.36 17.38 -1.43
N TYR A 515 -8.62 18.15 -0.62
CA TYR A 515 -9.01 18.38 0.76
C TYR A 515 -10.30 19.20 0.87
N ASP A 516 -11.24 18.75 1.71
CA ASP A 516 -12.47 19.49 2.04
C ASP A 516 -12.57 19.74 3.56
N ASP A 517 -13.01 20.98 3.94
CA ASP A 517 -13.17 21.37 5.34
C ASP A 517 -14.23 20.54 6.09
N SER A 518 -15.09 19.79 5.39
CA SER A 518 -16.10 18.89 5.97
C SER A 518 -15.52 17.55 6.46
N TRP A 519 -14.26 17.24 6.17
CA TRP A 519 -13.63 16.00 6.59
C TRP A 519 -13.64 15.83 8.11
N ASN A 520 -14.06 14.66 8.57
CA ASN A 520 -14.05 14.28 9.98
C ASN A 520 -12.85 13.37 10.27
N PHE A 521 -11.85 13.93 10.92
CA PHE A 521 -10.60 13.24 11.26
C PHE A 521 -10.69 12.27 12.44
N ASP A 522 -11.83 12.12 13.10
CA ASP A 522 -11.95 11.29 14.31
C ASP A 522 -11.62 9.81 14.04
N GLY A 523 -11.98 9.30 12.84
CA GLY A 523 -11.63 7.96 12.41
C GLY A 523 -10.13 7.81 12.19
N MET A 524 -9.53 8.73 11.45
CA MET A 524 -8.09 8.77 11.18
C MET A 524 -7.25 8.87 12.46
N ILE A 525 -7.73 9.62 13.48
CA ILE A 525 -7.12 9.66 14.82
C ILE A 525 -7.15 8.28 15.47
N SER A 526 -8.30 7.59 15.40
CA SER A 526 -8.44 6.24 15.98
C SER A 526 -7.49 5.22 15.33
N ASP A 527 -7.32 5.30 13.99
CA ASP A 527 -6.43 4.42 13.22
C ASP A 527 -4.96 4.72 13.52
N ALA A 528 -4.58 6.01 13.58
CA ALA A 528 -3.22 6.41 13.97
C ALA A 528 -2.89 6.05 15.43
N MET A 529 -3.85 6.16 16.36
CA MET A 529 -3.68 5.70 17.73
C MET A 529 -3.46 4.19 17.80
N LEU A 530 -4.19 3.40 16.99
CA LEU A 530 -3.98 1.97 16.88
C LEU A 530 -2.57 1.65 16.38
N GLY A 531 -2.12 2.31 15.32
CA GLY A 531 -0.77 2.14 14.78
C GLY A 531 0.34 2.58 15.73
N PHE A 532 0.14 3.67 16.48
CA PHE A 532 1.07 4.09 17.54
C PHE A 532 1.28 2.97 18.57
N TRP A 533 0.19 2.40 19.08
CA TRP A 533 0.27 1.33 20.09
C TRP A 533 0.81 0.02 19.52
N ALA A 534 0.44 -0.34 18.28
CA ALA A 534 0.95 -1.53 17.61
C ALA A 534 2.47 -1.46 17.40
N GLY A 535 2.96 -0.36 16.83
CA GLY A 535 4.39 -0.17 16.65
C GLY A 535 5.16 -0.08 17.95
N LEU A 536 4.60 0.58 18.98
CA LEU A 536 5.22 0.64 20.30
C LEU A 536 5.29 -0.74 20.98
N ALA A 537 4.24 -1.55 20.84
CA ALA A 537 4.20 -2.92 21.34
C ALA A 537 5.26 -3.79 20.65
N ILE A 538 5.34 -3.75 19.31
CA ILE A 538 6.34 -4.49 18.52
C ILE A 538 7.76 -4.03 18.87
N ALA A 539 7.97 -2.72 18.97
CA ALA A 539 9.30 -2.16 19.26
C ALA A 539 9.81 -2.51 20.67
N ASN A 540 8.90 -2.79 21.62
CA ASN A 540 9.25 -3.15 22.99
C ASN A 540 9.17 -4.67 23.28
N ALA A 541 8.69 -5.48 22.34
CA ALA A 541 8.59 -6.93 22.51
C ALA A 541 9.98 -7.59 22.59
N ASP A 542 10.07 -8.73 23.30
CA ASP A 542 11.30 -9.52 23.34
C ASP A 542 11.56 -10.23 21.99
N GLU A 543 10.49 -10.65 21.31
CA GLU A 543 10.55 -11.38 20.03
C GLU A 543 9.98 -10.50 18.90
N MET A 544 10.48 -10.70 17.67
CA MET A 544 9.92 -10.08 16.46
C MET A 544 8.69 -10.84 15.99
N PRO A 545 7.72 -10.15 15.38
CA PRO A 545 6.63 -10.81 14.67
C PRO A 545 7.13 -11.79 13.59
N GLN A 546 6.31 -12.81 13.34
CA GLN A 546 6.56 -13.83 12.32
C GLN A 546 5.33 -13.97 11.42
N TRP A 547 5.53 -14.40 10.18
CA TRP A 547 4.46 -14.91 9.34
C TRP A 547 3.91 -16.21 9.94
N ASN A 548 2.66 -16.50 9.70
CA ASN A 548 2.03 -17.75 10.11
C ASN A 548 2.60 -18.91 9.29
N GLU A 549 2.61 -20.12 9.87
CA GLU A 549 3.07 -21.33 9.20
C GLU A 549 2.31 -21.57 7.89
N GLY A 550 3.03 -21.68 6.78
CA GLY A 550 2.48 -21.88 5.44
C GLY A 550 2.07 -20.60 4.71
N ASP A 551 2.31 -19.42 5.30
CA ASP A 551 2.12 -18.16 4.57
C ASP A 551 3.14 -18.00 3.43
N GLU A 552 2.74 -17.42 2.32
CA GLU A 552 3.56 -17.23 1.11
C GLU A 552 4.89 -16.49 1.36
N PHE A 553 4.97 -15.67 2.42
CA PHE A 553 6.18 -14.90 2.77
C PHE A 553 7.02 -15.52 3.90
N GLU A 554 6.57 -16.65 4.49
CA GLU A 554 7.27 -17.30 5.59
C GLU A 554 8.69 -17.73 5.19
N ALA A 555 8.85 -18.34 4.00
CA ALA A 555 10.14 -18.80 3.52
C ALA A 555 11.16 -17.65 3.40
N ALA A 556 10.76 -16.50 2.86
CA ALA A 556 11.61 -15.32 2.76
C ALA A 556 11.98 -14.76 4.15
N ARG A 557 11.08 -14.85 5.14
CA ARG A 557 11.36 -14.46 6.53
C ARG A 557 12.45 -15.32 7.16
N LEU A 558 12.32 -16.63 7.02
CA LEU A 558 13.27 -17.57 7.59
C LEU A 558 14.68 -17.39 6.99
N GLU A 559 14.77 -17.20 5.67
CA GLU A 559 16.03 -16.87 4.99
C GLU A 559 16.63 -15.55 5.49
N ALA A 560 15.81 -14.50 5.63
CA ALA A 560 16.26 -13.20 6.11
C ALA A 560 16.79 -13.26 7.56
N LEU A 561 16.15 -14.05 8.43
CA LEU A 561 16.59 -14.24 9.82
C LEU A 561 17.90 -15.06 9.90
N GLU A 562 18.05 -16.08 9.06
CA GLU A 562 19.28 -16.87 8.98
C GLU A 562 20.47 -16.00 8.56
N ALA A 563 20.28 -15.15 7.55
CA ALA A 563 21.31 -14.25 7.03
C ALA A 563 21.88 -13.25 8.06
N VAL A 564 21.14 -12.91 9.11
CA VAL A 564 21.62 -11.99 10.17
C VAL A 564 22.09 -12.70 11.43
N SER A 565 21.94 -14.03 11.52
CA SER A 565 22.41 -14.85 12.63
C SER A 565 23.82 -15.40 12.42
N GLU A 566 24.34 -15.35 11.18
CA GLU A 566 25.73 -15.71 10.83
C GLU A 566 26.68 -14.52 11.04
#